data_6c8cb70e334c54d4e9f65cc3a04aaf0c
#
_entry.id   6c8cb70e334c54d4e9f65cc3a04aaf0c
#
_cell.length_a   1.000
_cell.length_b   1.000
_cell.length_c   1.000
_cell.angle_alpha   90.00
_cell.angle_beta   90.00
_cell.angle_gamma   90.00
#
_symmetry.space_group_name_H-M   'P 1'
#
loop_
_entity.id
_entity.type
_entity.pdbx_description
1 polymer ?
#
loop_
_entity_poly.entity_id
_entity_poly.type
_entity_poly.pdbx_seq_one_letter_code
_entity_poly.pdbx_strand_id
1 'polypeptide(L)'
;MPYSTVRTYYPRVYEAKFITGAIAGAMAKNDRIGYVGTYPIHGEPAAINAFALGAQLTNPRAKIELKWSCLKGNPSKELFRSGIRVISNRDAPDADRVYTDYGTYFYNEEGRSVALGTPVWKWGRFYEQVVASIADGSWSSDKSKQAVNYWWGINSEVIDVALTAEL
;
A
#
# COMPACT_ATOMS: atom_id res chain seq x y z
N MET A 1 16.99 -20.50 -16.45
CA MET A 1 16.32 -19.84 -17.60
C MET A 1 14.87 -19.60 -17.23
N PRO A 2 14.32 -18.40 -17.41
CA PRO A 2 12.89 -18.20 -17.21
C PRO A 2 12.12 -19.04 -18.22
N TYR A 3 11.17 -19.82 -17.76
CA TYR A 3 10.31 -20.61 -18.64
C TYR A 3 9.53 -19.66 -19.56
N SER A 4 9.46 -19.93 -20.85
CA SER A 4 8.77 -19.09 -21.85
C SER A 4 7.28 -18.88 -21.56
N THR A 5 6.71 -19.74 -20.72
CA THR A 5 5.30 -19.72 -20.32
C THR A 5 5.05 -19.05 -18.96
N VAL A 6 6.10 -18.68 -18.23
CA VAL A 6 5.96 -18.03 -16.91
C VAL A 6 6.11 -16.53 -17.07
N ARG A 7 5.17 -15.78 -16.52
CA ARG A 7 5.21 -14.34 -16.37
C ARG A 7 5.19 -14.00 -14.90
N THR A 8 5.92 -12.98 -14.52
CA THR A 8 5.87 -12.45 -13.16
C THR A 8 5.03 -11.17 -13.16
N TYR A 9 4.34 -10.96 -12.06
CA TYR A 9 3.53 -9.79 -11.83
C TYR A 9 3.94 -9.16 -10.50
N TYR A 10 4.21 -7.86 -10.54
CA TYR A 10 4.48 -7.07 -9.35
C TYR A 10 3.62 -5.79 -9.37
N PRO A 11 2.62 -5.69 -8.51
CA PRO A 11 1.79 -4.49 -8.43
C PRO A 11 2.57 -3.34 -7.81
N ARG A 12 2.46 -2.16 -8.40
CA ARG A 12 3.09 -0.94 -7.88
C ARG A 12 2.31 -0.36 -6.70
N VAL A 13 2.16 -1.14 -5.63
CA VAL A 13 1.43 -0.76 -4.42
C VAL A 13 1.97 0.52 -3.77
N TYR A 14 3.23 0.85 -3.99
CA TYR A 14 3.83 2.08 -3.50
C TYR A 14 3.13 3.35 -4.05
N GLU A 15 2.45 3.30 -5.20
CA GLU A 15 1.65 4.42 -5.71
C GLU A 15 0.46 4.70 -4.78
N ALA A 16 -0.25 3.67 -4.35
CA ALA A 16 -1.33 3.78 -3.37
C ALA A 16 -0.81 4.17 -1.97
N LYS A 17 0.38 3.67 -1.60
CA LYS A 17 1.03 4.09 -0.35
C LYS A 17 1.40 5.56 -0.34
N PHE A 18 1.78 6.14 -1.47
CA PHE A 18 2.00 7.58 -1.59
C PHE A 18 0.71 8.37 -1.28
N ILE A 19 -0.42 7.94 -1.82
CA ILE A 19 -1.72 8.60 -1.58
C ILE A 19 -2.12 8.48 -0.11
N THR A 20 -2.05 7.28 0.48
CA THR A 20 -2.37 7.09 1.90
C THR A 20 -1.38 7.82 2.81
N GLY A 21 -0.14 7.99 2.39
CA GLY A 21 0.85 8.84 3.03
C GLY A 21 0.45 10.32 3.04
N ALA A 22 -0.04 10.84 1.91
CA ALA A 22 -0.52 12.22 1.82
C ALA A 22 -1.71 12.47 2.77
N ILE A 23 -2.63 11.50 2.87
CA ILE A 23 -3.74 11.56 3.84
C ILE A 23 -3.19 11.56 5.27
N ALA A 24 -2.25 10.68 5.58
CA ALA A 24 -1.64 10.60 6.90
C ALA A 24 -0.93 11.91 7.31
N GLY A 25 -0.22 12.52 6.37
CA GLY A 25 0.46 13.81 6.59
C GLY A 25 -0.52 14.92 6.93
N ALA A 26 -1.64 15.02 6.19
CA ALA A 26 -2.68 16.00 6.45
C ALA A 26 -3.37 15.79 7.82
N MET A 27 -3.49 14.55 8.28
CA MET A 27 -4.15 14.18 9.53
C MET A 27 -3.23 14.26 10.77
N ALA A 28 -1.91 14.28 10.59
CA ALA A 28 -0.94 14.23 11.70
C ALA A 28 -0.76 15.57 12.39
N LYS A 29 -1.49 15.81 13.49
CA LYS A 29 -1.43 17.08 14.27
C LYS A 29 -0.08 17.35 14.93
N ASN A 30 0.72 16.33 15.21
CA ASN A 30 2.00 16.43 15.91
C ASN A 30 3.21 16.10 15.04
N ASP A 31 3.06 16.14 13.72
CA ASP A 31 4.09 15.84 12.73
C ASP A 31 4.68 14.41 12.80
N ARG A 32 4.16 13.55 13.70
CA ARG A 32 4.64 12.17 13.89
C ARG A 32 3.63 11.17 13.37
N ILE A 33 4.10 10.27 12.51
CA ILE A 33 3.29 9.24 11.85
C ILE A 33 3.96 7.89 12.03
N GLY A 34 3.20 6.88 12.42
CA GLY A 34 3.68 5.51 12.54
C GLY A 34 3.57 4.76 11.21
N TYR A 35 4.55 3.92 10.94
CA TYR A 35 4.48 2.95 9.86
C TYR A 35 4.87 1.57 10.38
N VAL A 36 3.99 0.60 10.17
CA VAL A 36 4.23 -0.79 10.53
C VAL A 36 4.55 -1.59 9.27
N GLY A 37 5.83 -1.80 9.03
CA GLY A 37 6.32 -2.68 7.96
C GLY A 37 6.14 -4.15 8.31
N THR A 38 6.04 -5.02 7.29
CA THR A 38 5.93 -6.47 7.49
C THR A 38 7.28 -7.13 7.70
N TYR A 39 8.07 -7.21 6.64
CA TYR A 39 9.42 -7.74 6.61
C TYR A 39 10.30 -6.85 5.74
N PRO A 40 11.60 -6.71 6.02
CA PRO A 40 12.53 -5.91 5.21
C PRO A 40 12.92 -6.67 3.92
N ILE A 41 11.93 -6.98 3.08
CA ILE A 41 12.09 -7.70 1.81
C ILE A 41 11.84 -6.79 0.62
N HIS A 42 12.09 -7.30 -0.59
CA HIS A 42 11.87 -6.56 -1.84
C HIS A 42 10.47 -5.96 -1.90
N GLY A 43 10.41 -4.68 -2.26
CA GLY A 43 9.17 -3.91 -2.38
C GLY A 43 8.77 -3.12 -1.13
N GLU A 44 9.01 -3.62 0.06
CA GLU A 44 8.66 -2.92 1.32
C GLU A 44 9.36 -1.54 1.45
N PRO A 45 10.68 -1.41 1.17
CA PRO A 45 11.31 -0.09 1.20
C PRO A 45 10.71 0.91 0.22
N ALA A 46 10.27 0.47 -0.96
CA ALA A 46 9.60 1.34 -1.92
C ALA A 46 8.25 1.85 -1.38
N ALA A 47 7.47 0.98 -0.73
CA ALA A 47 6.20 1.33 -0.10
C ALA A 47 6.40 2.31 1.07
N ILE A 48 7.40 2.07 1.94
CA ILE A 48 7.74 2.96 3.06
C ILE A 48 8.16 4.35 2.54
N ASN A 49 9.06 4.40 1.55
CA ASN A 49 9.55 5.66 0.99
C ASN A 49 8.43 6.45 0.29
N ALA A 50 7.59 5.77 -0.48
CA ALA A 50 6.46 6.41 -1.14
C ALA A 50 5.47 6.99 -0.13
N PHE A 51 5.15 6.25 0.93
CA PHE A 51 4.32 6.74 2.03
C PHE A 51 4.94 7.97 2.70
N ALA A 52 6.23 7.95 3.01
CA ALA A 52 6.93 9.07 3.60
C ALA A 52 6.92 10.32 2.70
N LEU A 53 7.17 10.15 1.41
CA LEU A 53 7.09 11.25 0.44
C LEU A 53 5.67 11.81 0.32
N GLY A 54 4.66 10.94 0.31
CA GLY A 54 3.25 11.37 0.34
C GLY A 54 2.93 12.18 1.60
N ALA A 55 3.37 11.71 2.77
CA ALA A 55 3.16 12.43 4.03
C ALA A 55 3.85 13.81 4.03
N GLN A 56 5.06 13.89 3.49
CA GLN A 56 5.78 15.17 3.40
C GLN A 56 5.19 16.13 2.37
N LEU A 57 4.46 15.63 1.37
CA LEU A 57 3.75 16.49 0.41
C LEU A 57 2.71 17.38 1.10
N THR A 58 1.98 16.84 2.06
CA THR A 58 0.91 17.54 2.78
C THR A 58 1.37 18.12 4.13
N ASN A 59 2.41 17.52 4.72
CA ASN A 59 3.05 18.01 5.94
C ASN A 59 4.58 17.91 5.80
N PRO A 60 5.26 18.98 5.37
CA PRO A 60 6.71 18.97 5.17
C PRO A 60 7.54 18.64 6.43
N ARG A 61 6.95 18.74 7.64
CA ARG A 61 7.59 18.38 8.89
C ARG A 61 7.35 16.95 9.33
N ALA A 62 6.55 16.18 8.57
CA ALA A 62 6.21 14.82 8.93
C ALA A 62 7.44 13.95 9.15
N LYS A 63 7.45 13.22 10.25
CA LYS A 63 8.46 12.24 10.63
C LYS A 63 7.81 10.86 10.73
N ILE A 64 8.34 9.91 9.98
CA ILE A 64 7.84 8.54 9.96
C ILE A 64 8.62 7.70 10.98
N GLU A 65 7.90 7.13 11.95
CA GLU A 65 8.44 6.16 12.89
C GLU A 65 8.11 4.74 12.41
N LEU A 66 9.15 4.04 11.96
CA LEU A 66 9.04 2.68 11.44
C LEU A 66 9.15 1.64 12.56
N LYS A 67 8.21 0.71 12.58
CA LYS A 67 8.24 -0.51 13.38
C LYS A 67 8.01 -1.72 12.48
N TRP A 68 8.56 -2.86 12.86
CA TRP A 68 8.44 -4.10 12.10
C TRP A 68 7.53 -5.11 12.80
N SER A 69 6.50 -5.60 12.10
CA SER A 69 5.56 -6.59 12.64
C SER A 69 6.17 -8.00 12.77
N CYS A 70 7.26 -8.28 12.06
CA CYS A 70 8.01 -9.53 12.19
C CYS A 70 8.82 -9.64 13.49
N LEU A 71 8.99 -8.55 14.23
CA LEU A 71 9.63 -8.56 15.54
C LEU A 71 8.60 -8.85 16.65
N LYS A 72 9.10 -9.27 17.83
CA LYS A 72 8.24 -9.51 18.98
C LYS A 72 7.57 -8.20 19.45
N GLY A 73 6.32 -8.29 19.88
CA GLY A 73 5.56 -7.17 20.41
C GLY A 73 4.33 -6.83 19.58
N ASN A 74 3.74 -5.69 19.87
CA ASN A 74 2.62 -5.13 19.10
C ASN A 74 3.02 -3.72 18.63
N PRO A 75 3.55 -3.60 17.41
CA PRO A 75 4.11 -2.35 16.90
C PRO A 75 3.09 -1.21 16.89
N SER A 76 1.85 -1.47 16.51
CA SER A 76 0.79 -0.43 16.50
C SER A 76 0.51 0.11 17.90
N LYS A 77 0.40 -0.78 18.90
CA LYS A 77 0.21 -0.36 20.30
C LYS A 77 1.43 0.39 20.86
N GLU A 78 2.64 0.00 20.47
CA GLU A 78 3.86 0.69 20.88
C GLU A 78 3.91 2.11 20.30
N LEU A 79 3.60 2.28 19.00
CA LEU A 79 3.49 3.57 18.35
C LEU A 79 2.42 4.45 19.03
N PHE A 80 1.25 3.88 19.30
CA PHE A 80 0.19 4.61 20.00
C PHE A 80 0.62 5.07 21.41
N ARG A 81 1.27 4.21 22.18
CA ARG A 81 1.80 4.55 23.53
C ARG A 81 2.89 5.62 23.49
N SER A 82 3.64 5.72 22.39
CA SER A 82 4.62 6.79 22.19
C SER A 82 3.99 8.14 21.79
N GLY A 83 2.65 8.22 21.72
CA GLY A 83 1.91 9.44 21.39
C GLY A 83 1.62 9.62 19.91
N ILE A 84 1.91 8.62 19.08
CA ILE A 84 1.57 8.65 17.66
C ILE A 84 0.10 8.30 17.49
N ARG A 85 -0.63 9.13 16.76
CA ARG A 85 -2.07 8.96 16.54
C ARG A 85 -2.43 8.49 15.13
N VAL A 86 -1.62 8.78 14.14
CA VAL A 86 -1.82 8.35 12.75
C VAL A 86 -0.85 7.22 12.45
N ILE A 87 -1.35 6.08 11.99
CA ILE A 87 -0.54 4.87 11.77
C ILE A 87 -0.94 4.24 10.43
N SER A 88 0.06 3.90 9.61
CA SER A 88 -0.09 2.97 8.49
C SER A 88 0.30 1.57 8.94
N ASN A 89 -0.59 0.61 8.77
CA ASN A 89 -0.39 -0.79 9.11
C ASN A 89 -0.50 -1.67 7.84
N ARG A 90 -0.64 -2.97 8.01
CA ARG A 90 -0.88 -3.91 6.92
C ARG A 90 -2.09 -3.49 6.11
N ASP A 91 -2.03 -3.67 4.80
CA ASP A 91 -3.14 -3.35 3.92
C ASP A 91 -4.32 -4.33 4.13
N ALA A 92 -5.53 -3.87 3.88
CA ALA A 92 -6.70 -4.71 4.02
C ALA A 92 -6.68 -5.87 3.01
N PRO A 93 -7.06 -7.07 3.41
CA PRO A 93 -7.07 -8.22 2.51
C PRO A 93 -8.21 -8.16 1.48
N ASP A 94 -9.19 -7.31 1.70
CA ASP A 94 -10.43 -7.23 0.92
C ASP A 94 -10.76 -5.75 0.62
N ALA A 95 -11.08 -5.47 -0.66
CA ALA A 95 -11.43 -4.14 -1.12
C ALA A 95 -12.80 -3.66 -0.61
N ASP A 96 -13.70 -4.60 -0.30
CA ASP A 96 -15.09 -4.30 0.05
C ASP A 96 -15.28 -3.95 1.53
N ARG A 97 -14.21 -4.08 2.34
CA ARG A 97 -14.25 -3.79 3.77
C ARG A 97 -13.09 -2.91 4.20
N VAL A 98 -13.39 -1.77 4.77
CA VAL A 98 -12.41 -0.96 5.48
C VAL A 98 -12.35 -1.46 6.93
N TYR A 99 -11.24 -2.09 7.27
CA TYR A 99 -11.03 -2.61 8.63
C TYR A 99 -10.36 -1.55 9.48
N THR A 100 -10.78 -1.42 10.74
CA THR A 100 -10.27 -0.43 11.69
C THR A 100 -8.84 -0.77 11.96
N ASP A 101 -8.02 -1.44 11.95
CA ASP A 101 -6.60 -1.64 12.23
C ASP A 101 -5.77 -2.02 10.99
N TYR A 102 -6.34 -1.82 9.78
CA TYR A 102 -5.66 -2.06 8.52
C TYR A 102 -5.51 -0.78 7.72
N GLY A 103 -4.58 -0.79 6.77
CA GLY A 103 -4.28 0.40 5.98
C GLY A 103 -3.77 1.55 6.84
N THR A 104 -4.19 2.74 6.50
CA THR A 104 -3.90 3.96 7.25
C THR A 104 -5.11 4.37 8.07
N TYR A 105 -4.92 4.60 9.35
CA TYR A 105 -5.95 4.98 10.32
C TYR A 105 -5.42 5.97 11.35
N PHE A 106 -6.32 6.62 12.07
CA PHE A 106 -5.96 7.44 13.22
C PHE A 106 -6.71 7.01 14.48
N TYR A 107 -6.12 7.29 15.63
CA TYR A 107 -6.80 7.14 16.91
C TYR A 107 -7.46 8.45 17.29
N ASN A 108 -8.78 8.43 17.48
CA ASN A 108 -9.56 9.55 17.98
C ASN A 108 -9.27 9.84 19.46
N GLU A 109 -9.93 10.86 20.02
CA GLU A 109 -9.76 11.27 21.42
C GLU A 109 -10.17 10.19 22.43
N GLU A 110 -11.08 9.30 22.04
CA GLU A 110 -11.54 8.17 22.84
C GLU A 110 -10.62 6.93 22.72
N GLY A 111 -9.54 7.04 21.92
CA GLY A 111 -8.58 5.94 21.68
C GLY A 111 -9.10 4.86 20.75
N ARG A 112 -10.19 5.12 20.00
CA ARG A 112 -10.67 4.21 18.97
C ARG A 112 -9.99 4.50 17.63
N SER A 113 -9.63 3.44 16.89
CA SER A 113 -9.09 3.56 15.56
C SER A 113 -10.20 3.89 14.55
N VAL A 114 -9.94 4.87 13.69
CA VAL A 114 -10.80 5.30 12.59
C VAL A 114 -10.01 5.13 11.30
N ALA A 115 -10.52 4.30 10.40
CA ALA A 115 -9.87 4.05 9.11
C ALA A 115 -9.88 5.32 8.25
N LEU A 116 -8.79 5.55 7.52
CA LEU A 116 -8.65 6.65 6.57
C LEU A 116 -8.63 6.13 5.13
N GLY A 117 -7.88 5.09 4.89
CA GLY A 117 -7.79 4.46 3.59
C GLY A 117 -6.77 3.32 3.55
N THR A 118 -6.90 2.46 2.56
CA THR A 118 -6.01 1.31 2.36
C THR A 118 -5.76 1.06 0.88
N PRO A 119 -4.54 0.68 0.49
CA PRO A 119 -4.32 0.10 -0.83
C PRO A 119 -5.17 -1.15 -1.03
N VAL A 120 -5.72 -1.32 -2.21
CA VAL A 120 -6.50 -2.49 -2.61
C VAL A 120 -6.03 -3.03 -3.95
N TRP A 121 -6.12 -4.35 -4.13
CA TRP A 121 -5.74 -5.04 -5.36
C TRP A 121 -6.97 -5.46 -6.14
N LYS A 122 -7.11 -4.96 -7.36
CA LYS A 122 -8.18 -5.34 -8.28
C LYS A 122 -7.71 -6.51 -9.16
N TRP A 123 -7.52 -7.68 -8.58
CA TRP A 123 -7.04 -8.88 -9.28
C TRP A 123 -7.86 -9.25 -10.51
N GLY A 124 -9.18 -9.02 -10.48
CA GLY A 124 -10.05 -9.23 -11.63
C GLY A 124 -9.59 -8.44 -12.86
N ARG A 125 -9.23 -7.17 -12.68
CA ARG A 125 -8.69 -6.31 -13.76
C ARG A 125 -7.40 -6.86 -14.35
N PHE A 126 -6.51 -7.37 -13.49
CA PHE A 126 -5.28 -8.00 -13.99
C PHE A 126 -5.59 -9.21 -14.87
N TYR A 127 -6.46 -10.11 -14.42
CA TYR A 127 -6.81 -11.31 -15.18
C TYR A 127 -7.56 -10.97 -16.47
N GLU A 128 -8.49 -10.02 -16.45
CA GLU A 128 -9.20 -9.54 -17.65
C GLU A 128 -8.21 -9.05 -18.72
N GLN A 129 -7.23 -8.24 -18.34
CA GLN A 129 -6.24 -7.72 -19.27
C GLN A 129 -5.32 -8.82 -19.82
N VAL A 130 -4.94 -9.79 -19.00
CA VAL A 130 -4.15 -10.95 -19.45
C VAL A 130 -4.96 -11.79 -20.44
N VAL A 131 -6.22 -12.10 -20.14
CA VAL A 131 -7.11 -12.88 -21.04
C VAL A 131 -7.33 -12.13 -22.36
N ALA A 132 -7.58 -10.82 -22.31
CA ALA A 132 -7.72 -10.00 -23.51
C ALA A 132 -6.47 -10.05 -24.39
N SER A 133 -5.27 -9.98 -23.79
CA SER A 133 -4.02 -10.04 -24.53
C SER A 133 -3.78 -11.41 -25.20
N ILE A 134 -4.32 -12.48 -24.64
CA ILE A 134 -4.28 -13.80 -25.26
C ILE A 134 -5.29 -13.86 -26.43
N ALA A 135 -6.48 -13.32 -26.22
CA ALA A 135 -7.56 -13.35 -27.22
C ALA A 135 -7.24 -12.50 -28.46
N ASP A 136 -6.61 -11.36 -28.31
CA ASP A 136 -6.20 -10.48 -29.42
C ASP A 136 -4.85 -10.85 -30.05
N GLY A 137 -4.17 -11.89 -29.54
CA GLY A 137 -2.89 -12.37 -30.05
C GLY A 137 -1.68 -11.49 -29.66
N SER A 138 -1.85 -10.48 -28.81
CA SER A 138 -0.74 -9.66 -28.31
C SER A 138 0.10 -10.40 -27.27
N TRP A 139 -0.44 -11.47 -26.68
CA TRP A 139 0.33 -12.40 -25.86
C TRP A 139 1.26 -13.23 -26.75
N SER A 140 2.53 -12.93 -26.75
CA SER A 140 3.52 -13.67 -27.50
C SER A 140 4.29 -14.66 -26.62
N SER A 141 4.45 -15.90 -27.12
CA SER A 141 5.39 -16.86 -26.56
C SER A 141 6.82 -16.67 -27.09
N ASP A 142 7.02 -15.76 -28.05
CA ASP A 142 8.32 -15.46 -28.64
C ASP A 142 9.24 -14.78 -27.61
N LYS A 143 10.33 -15.45 -27.31
CA LYS A 143 11.32 -15.01 -26.29
C LYS A 143 11.98 -13.67 -26.60
N SER A 144 12.02 -13.25 -27.85
CA SER A 144 12.70 -12.02 -28.29
C SER A 144 11.90 -10.74 -28.04
N LYS A 145 10.59 -10.86 -27.79
CA LYS A 145 9.66 -9.71 -27.70
C LYS A 145 8.97 -9.56 -26.32
N GLN A 146 9.43 -10.29 -25.29
CA GLN A 146 8.68 -10.41 -24.04
C GLN A 146 9.13 -9.42 -22.96
N ALA A 147 8.20 -8.59 -22.49
CA ALA A 147 8.26 -8.11 -21.12
C ALA A 147 8.02 -9.32 -20.19
N VAL A 148 9.07 -9.71 -19.46
CA VAL A 148 9.01 -10.86 -18.55
C VAL A 148 8.16 -10.56 -17.31
N ASN A 149 7.95 -9.27 -17.00
CA ASN A 149 7.31 -8.83 -15.78
C ASN A 149 6.20 -7.81 -16.08
N TYR A 150 5.04 -8.02 -15.47
CA TYR A 150 3.99 -7.00 -15.42
C TYR A 150 4.24 -6.08 -14.22
N TRP A 151 4.50 -4.83 -14.52
CA TRP A 151 4.75 -3.80 -13.50
C TRP A 151 3.63 -2.76 -13.56
N TRP A 152 2.44 -3.16 -13.12
CA TRP A 152 1.22 -2.37 -13.23
C TRP A 152 0.84 -1.71 -11.91
N GLY A 153 0.21 -0.54 -11.99
CA GLY A 153 -0.18 0.26 -10.86
C GLY A 153 -1.59 0.84 -11.02
N ILE A 154 -1.80 2.02 -10.46
CA ILE A 154 -3.10 2.73 -10.44
C ILE A 154 -3.56 3.05 -11.88
N ASN A 155 -2.68 3.48 -12.75
CA ASN A 155 -3.01 3.82 -14.14
C ASN A 155 -3.50 2.61 -14.97
N SER A 156 -3.22 1.41 -14.53
CA SER A 156 -3.72 0.15 -15.14
C SER A 156 -4.94 -0.41 -14.39
N GLU A 157 -5.47 0.32 -13.44
CA GLU A 157 -6.62 -0.04 -12.60
C GLU A 157 -6.46 -1.34 -11.81
N VAL A 158 -5.23 -1.86 -11.66
CA VAL A 158 -4.96 -3.09 -10.90
C VAL A 158 -4.65 -2.82 -9.43
N ILE A 159 -4.30 -1.58 -9.12
CA ILE A 159 -4.15 -1.06 -7.76
C ILE A 159 -5.07 0.16 -7.61
N ASP A 160 -5.68 0.31 -6.45
CA ASP A 160 -6.51 1.45 -6.09
C ASP A 160 -6.35 1.78 -4.61
N VAL A 161 -7.01 2.82 -4.15
CA VAL A 161 -7.11 3.18 -2.73
C VAL A 161 -8.58 3.17 -2.33
N ALA A 162 -8.94 2.28 -1.42
CA ALA A 162 -10.24 2.36 -0.76
C ALA A 162 -10.17 3.42 0.35
N LEU A 163 -11.03 4.41 0.27
CA LEU A 163 -11.18 5.47 1.26
C LEU A 163 -12.37 5.17 2.16
N THR A 164 -12.31 5.61 3.40
CA THR A 164 -13.48 5.55 4.27
C THR A 164 -14.46 6.67 3.94
N ALA A 165 -15.76 6.39 4.08
CA ALA A 165 -16.82 7.39 3.91
C ALA A 165 -17.02 8.28 5.16
N GLU A 166 -16.26 8.06 6.22
CA GLU A 166 -16.39 8.74 7.52
C GLU A 166 -15.44 9.94 7.69
N LEU A 167 -14.89 10.44 6.57
CA LEU A 167 -14.06 11.66 6.54
C LEU A 167 -14.90 12.89 6.19
#